data_31244fbfff60aed7d7cc6f7840944e94
#
_entry.id   31244fbfff60aed7d7cc6f7840944e94
#
_cell.length_a   1.000
_cell.length_b   1.000
_cell.length_c   1.000
_cell.angle_alpha   90.00
_cell.angle_beta   90.00
_cell.angle_gamma   90.00
#
_symmetry.space_group_name_H-M   'P 1'
#
loop_
_entity.id
_entity.type
_entity.pdbx_description
1 polymer ?
#
loop_
_entity_poly.entity_id
_entity_poly.type
_entity_poly.pdbx_seq_one_letter_code
_entity_poly.pdbx_strand_id
1 'polypeptide(L)'
;MEVTEDLNSKSIKFDKNNVLDYISNIYSAFELIIDRDADYENIDALSMASDNVWCAGVILGNPIKNWKNIDFNTLKSTLYWNDETPQEAIIKDANPFDTLAWVINLRLSLNLNIPKGSKIITGSVIKTRSPKKGDVVTYNVGNLSETKIRLI
;
A
#
# COMPACT_ATOMS: atom_id res chain seq x y z
N MET A 1 4.72 -2.82 -1.88
CA MET A 1 5.77 -3.34 -2.80
C MET A 1 7.11 -2.74 -2.44
N GLU A 2 8.19 -3.45 -2.70
CA GLU A 2 9.55 -3.04 -2.36
C GLU A 2 10.41 -2.92 -3.61
N VAL A 3 11.14 -1.80 -3.75
CA VAL A 3 11.98 -1.50 -4.92
C VAL A 3 13.30 -2.26 -4.84
N THR A 4 13.73 -2.86 -5.97
CA THR A 4 14.91 -3.75 -6.03
C THR A 4 16.23 -3.02 -6.17
N GLU A 5 16.25 -1.81 -6.73
CA GLU A 5 17.44 -0.98 -7.00
C GLU A 5 17.11 0.51 -6.94
N ASP A 6 18.13 1.37 -6.96
CA ASP A 6 17.94 2.82 -6.97
C ASP A 6 17.32 3.27 -8.30
N LEU A 7 16.18 3.94 -8.25
CA LEU A 7 15.52 4.53 -9.42
C LEU A 7 15.81 6.04 -9.44
N ASN A 8 16.67 6.44 -10.38
CA ASN A 8 17.17 7.82 -10.48
C ASN A 8 17.16 8.38 -11.90
N SER A 9 16.71 7.60 -12.88
CA SER A 9 16.72 7.98 -14.30
C SER A 9 15.32 8.27 -14.82
N LYS A 10 15.18 9.37 -15.56
CA LYS A 10 13.97 9.72 -16.31
C LYS A 10 13.91 9.07 -17.71
N SER A 11 14.94 8.36 -18.12
CA SER A 11 15.00 7.73 -19.44
C SER A 11 14.05 6.56 -19.61
N ILE A 12 13.62 5.95 -18.48
CA ILE A 12 12.66 4.85 -18.47
C ILE A 12 11.29 5.41 -18.11
N LYS A 13 10.31 5.18 -18.97
CA LYS A 13 8.90 5.38 -18.65
C LYS A 13 8.33 4.06 -18.17
N PHE A 14 7.88 4.03 -16.93
CA PHE A 14 7.30 2.86 -16.31
C PHE A 14 5.84 2.66 -16.72
N ASP A 15 5.44 1.43 -16.94
CA ASP A 15 4.07 0.95 -17.06
C ASP A 15 3.87 -0.29 -16.16
N LYS A 16 2.64 -0.82 -16.11
CA LYS A 16 2.30 -1.97 -15.27
C LYS A 16 3.11 -3.25 -15.56
N ASN A 17 3.70 -3.36 -16.75
CA ASN A 17 4.45 -4.56 -17.15
C ASN A 17 5.92 -4.42 -16.77
N ASN A 18 6.58 -3.34 -17.23
CA ASN A 18 8.02 -3.15 -17.00
C ASN A 18 8.36 -2.78 -15.56
N VAL A 19 7.44 -2.17 -14.79
CA VAL A 19 7.66 -1.84 -13.38
C VAL A 19 7.91 -3.09 -12.52
N LEU A 20 7.43 -4.25 -12.93
CA LEU A 20 7.59 -5.51 -12.20
C LEU A 20 9.04 -5.97 -12.10
N ASP A 21 9.89 -5.59 -13.06
CA ASP A 21 11.32 -5.94 -13.04
C ASP A 21 12.08 -5.20 -11.94
N TYR A 22 11.50 -4.10 -11.43
CA TYR A 22 12.08 -3.24 -10.40
C TYR A 22 11.50 -3.51 -9.00
N ILE A 23 10.75 -4.60 -8.82
CA ILE A 23 10.16 -4.99 -7.55
C ILE A 23 10.81 -6.27 -7.02
N SER A 24 11.35 -6.19 -5.81
CA SER A 24 11.92 -7.35 -5.10
C SER A 24 10.87 -8.15 -4.36
N ASN A 25 9.97 -7.48 -3.64
CA ASN A 25 8.98 -8.12 -2.79
C ASN A 25 7.61 -7.42 -2.84
N ILE A 26 6.56 -8.22 -2.65
CA ILE A 26 5.18 -7.76 -2.44
C ILE A 26 4.72 -8.26 -1.08
N TYR A 27 3.95 -7.44 -0.34
CA TYR A 27 3.47 -7.71 1.01
C TYR A 27 1.98 -7.37 1.12
N SER A 28 1.26 -8.03 2.01
CA SER A 28 0.10 -7.40 2.64
C SER A 28 0.56 -6.26 3.54
N ALA A 29 -0.23 -5.21 3.68
CA ALA A 29 0.18 -4.06 4.48
C ALA A 29 -1.02 -3.31 5.07
N PHE A 30 -0.79 -2.65 6.21
CA PHE A 30 -1.63 -1.56 6.69
C PHE A 30 -0.89 -0.25 6.56
N GLU A 31 -1.57 0.78 6.08
CA GLU A 31 -1.17 2.16 6.30
C GLU A 31 -1.67 2.61 7.67
N LEU A 32 -0.80 3.24 8.45
CA LEU A 32 -1.16 3.90 9.69
C LEU A 32 -1.48 5.35 9.39
N ILE A 33 -2.70 5.76 9.66
CA ILE A 33 -3.17 7.13 9.51
C ILE A 33 -3.33 7.74 10.88
N ILE A 34 -2.73 8.92 11.10
CA ILE A 34 -2.88 9.74 12.31
C ILE A 34 -3.32 11.13 11.87
N ASP A 35 -4.60 11.41 11.99
CA ASP A 35 -5.22 12.65 11.53
C ASP A 35 -5.01 13.84 12.49
N ARG A 36 -4.46 13.60 13.68
CA ARG A 36 -4.14 14.62 14.70
C ARG A 36 -5.32 15.55 15.00
N ASP A 37 -6.51 14.98 15.13
CA ASP A 37 -7.74 15.71 15.37
C ASP A 37 -8.05 16.76 14.27
N ALA A 38 -7.75 16.42 13.00
CA ALA A 38 -8.01 17.28 11.86
C ALA A 38 -9.49 17.68 11.78
N ASP A 39 -9.72 18.95 11.47
CA ASP A 39 -11.06 19.46 11.23
C ASP A 39 -11.54 19.04 9.83
N TYR A 40 -12.29 17.94 9.76
CA TYR A 40 -12.77 17.38 8.50
C TYR A 40 -13.77 18.28 7.74
N GLU A 41 -14.35 19.29 8.40
CA GLU A 41 -15.25 20.26 7.74
C GLU A 41 -14.49 21.35 6.99
N ASN A 42 -13.25 21.63 7.39
CA ASN A 42 -12.40 22.70 6.84
C ASN A 42 -11.10 22.20 6.24
N ILE A 43 -11.04 20.92 5.83
CA ILE A 43 -9.84 20.36 5.20
C ILE A 43 -9.65 20.89 3.79
N ASP A 44 -8.45 21.36 3.48
CA ASP A 44 -8.01 21.66 2.14
C ASP A 44 -6.76 20.86 1.74
N ALA A 45 -6.42 20.91 0.45
CA ALA A 45 -5.29 20.15 -0.09
C ALA A 45 -3.93 20.56 0.49
N LEU A 46 -3.74 21.83 0.88
CA LEU A 46 -2.49 22.33 1.44
C LEU A 46 -2.34 21.84 2.89
N SER A 47 -3.40 21.88 3.66
CA SER A 47 -3.43 21.35 5.02
C SER A 47 -3.09 19.84 5.04
N MET A 48 -3.69 19.07 4.13
CA MET A 48 -3.38 17.64 3.98
C MET A 48 -1.92 17.42 3.57
N ALA A 49 -1.41 18.17 2.60
CA ALA A 49 -0.05 18.05 2.10
C ALA A 49 0.99 18.40 3.18
N SER A 50 0.72 19.44 3.98
CA SER A 50 1.62 19.88 5.05
C SER A 50 1.80 18.85 6.16
N ASP A 51 0.80 17.99 6.37
CA ASP A 51 0.83 16.91 7.35
C ASP A 51 1.01 15.52 6.70
N ASN A 52 1.71 15.48 5.57
CA ASN A 52 2.03 14.23 4.84
C ASN A 52 0.79 13.34 4.59
N VAL A 53 -0.37 13.97 4.35
CA VAL A 53 -1.67 13.29 4.18
C VAL A 53 -1.94 12.31 5.34
N TRP A 54 -1.51 12.68 6.56
CA TRP A 54 -1.63 11.91 7.81
C TRP A 54 -0.94 10.55 7.82
N CYS A 55 -0.08 10.26 6.85
CA CYS A 55 0.67 9.01 6.82
C CYS A 55 1.68 8.94 7.98
N ALA A 56 1.42 8.06 8.94
CA ALA A 56 2.30 7.84 10.10
C ALA A 56 3.24 6.65 9.91
N GLY A 57 2.95 5.77 8.97
CA GLY A 57 3.79 4.62 8.70
C GLY A 57 3.07 3.48 7.99
N VAL A 58 3.80 2.37 7.83
CA VAL A 58 3.29 1.15 7.18
C VAL A 58 3.66 -0.04 8.03
N ILE A 59 2.69 -0.93 8.28
CA ILE A 59 2.94 -2.24 8.87
C ILE A 59 2.91 -3.26 7.74
N LEU A 60 3.99 -4.04 7.60
CA LEU A 60 4.13 -5.05 6.55
C LEU A 60 3.89 -6.45 7.13
N GLY A 61 3.18 -7.26 6.39
CA GLY A 61 3.09 -8.70 6.61
C GLY A 61 4.28 -9.45 6.04
N ASN A 62 4.13 -10.76 5.89
CA ASN A 62 5.15 -11.59 5.27
C ASN A 62 5.24 -11.32 3.75
N PRO A 63 6.45 -11.38 3.16
CA PRO A 63 6.59 -11.24 1.71
C PRO A 63 5.90 -12.40 0.99
N ILE A 64 5.22 -12.09 -0.09
CA ILE A 64 4.59 -13.10 -0.97
C ILE A 64 5.68 -13.82 -1.75
N LYS A 65 5.85 -15.12 -1.47
CA LYS A 65 6.82 -15.96 -2.18
C LYS A 65 6.40 -16.18 -3.63
N ASN A 66 7.38 -16.18 -4.53
CA ASN A 66 7.16 -16.44 -5.97
C ASN A 66 6.07 -15.54 -6.62
N TRP A 67 5.93 -14.32 -6.12
CA TRP A 67 4.87 -13.39 -6.51
C TRP A 67 4.80 -13.13 -8.03
N LYS A 68 5.90 -13.26 -8.76
CA LYS A 68 5.93 -13.13 -10.24
C LYS A 68 5.09 -14.16 -10.97
N ASN A 69 4.75 -15.28 -10.32
CA ASN A 69 3.93 -16.36 -10.89
C ASN A 69 2.47 -16.29 -10.43
N ILE A 70 2.06 -15.22 -9.76
CA ILE A 70 0.73 -15.07 -9.17
C ILE A 70 -0.13 -14.18 -10.07
N ASP A 71 -1.35 -14.63 -10.37
CA ASP A 71 -2.34 -13.81 -11.04
C ASP A 71 -3.07 -12.89 -10.03
N PHE A 72 -2.62 -11.65 -9.93
CA PHE A 72 -3.23 -10.63 -9.07
C PHE A 72 -4.61 -10.16 -9.56
N ASN A 73 -5.02 -10.52 -10.79
CA ASN A 73 -6.33 -10.11 -11.31
C ASN A 73 -7.49 -10.85 -10.65
N THR A 74 -7.24 -12.07 -10.20
CA THR A 74 -8.24 -12.93 -9.55
C THR A 74 -8.03 -13.08 -8.06
N LEU A 75 -6.89 -12.58 -7.55
CA LEU A 75 -6.52 -12.72 -6.15
C LEU A 75 -7.41 -11.87 -5.25
N LYS A 76 -7.99 -12.50 -4.25
CA LYS A 76 -8.80 -11.85 -3.21
C LYS A 76 -7.94 -11.43 -2.03
N SER A 77 -8.34 -10.33 -1.41
CA SER A 77 -7.92 -9.96 -0.06
C SER A 77 -9.09 -10.04 0.90
N THR A 78 -8.80 -10.30 2.18
CA THR A 78 -9.80 -10.41 3.23
C THR A 78 -9.35 -9.66 4.47
N LEU A 79 -10.19 -8.77 4.97
CA LEU A 79 -10.00 -8.08 6.24
C LEU A 79 -10.88 -8.73 7.32
N TYR A 80 -10.25 -9.19 8.37
CA TYR A 80 -10.89 -9.66 9.60
C TYR A 80 -10.74 -8.58 10.67
N TRP A 81 -11.84 -8.20 11.30
CA TRP A 81 -11.85 -7.20 12.36
C TRP A 81 -12.62 -7.75 13.56
N ASN A 82 -11.89 -8.15 14.61
CA ASN A 82 -12.45 -8.88 15.75
C ASN A 82 -13.30 -10.09 15.28
N ASP A 83 -14.53 -10.19 15.80
CA ASP A 83 -15.50 -11.23 15.44
C ASP A 83 -16.53 -10.76 14.40
N GLU A 84 -16.25 -9.67 13.69
CA GLU A 84 -17.15 -9.15 12.64
C GLU A 84 -17.10 -10.06 11.38
N THR A 85 -18.13 -9.95 10.56
CA THR A 85 -18.12 -10.61 9.24
C THR A 85 -16.96 -10.09 8.40
N PRO A 86 -16.10 -10.97 7.88
CA PRO A 86 -14.95 -10.56 7.07
C PRO A 86 -15.36 -9.76 5.83
N GLN A 87 -14.53 -8.77 5.49
CA GLN A 87 -14.70 -7.98 4.27
C GLN A 87 -13.75 -8.51 3.20
N GLU A 88 -14.28 -8.80 2.02
CA GLU A 88 -13.50 -9.29 0.88
C GLU A 88 -13.46 -8.25 -0.25
N ALA A 89 -12.34 -8.21 -0.98
CA ALA A 89 -12.18 -7.41 -2.17
C ALA A 89 -11.20 -8.08 -3.14
N ILE A 90 -11.27 -7.72 -4.43
CA ILE A 90 -10.35 -8.21 -5.45
C ILE A 90 -9.17 -7.24 -5.56
N ILE A 91 -7.95 -7.74 -5.49
CA ILE A 91 -6.72 -6.91 -5.52
C ILE A 91 -6.64 -6.04 -6.78
N LYS A 92 -7.08 -6.56 -7.91
CA LYS A 92 -7.14 -5.84 -9.20
C LYS A 92 -7.86 -4.50 -9.10
N ASP A 93 -8.87 -4.37 -8.26
CA ASP A 93 -9.71 -3.17 -8.18
C ASP A 93 -8.93 -1.94 -7.65
N ALA A 94 -7.79 -2.15 -6.99
CA ALA A 94 -6.85 -1.09 -6.61
C ALA A 94 -5.86 -0.72 -7.75
N ASN A 95 -5.88 -1.42 -8.89
CA ASN A 95 -4.90 -1.24 -9.98
C ASN A 95 -3.44 -1.11 -9.49
N PRO A 96 -2.94 -2.05 -8.66
CA PRO A 96 -1.71 -1.83 -7.88
C PRO A 96 -0.46 -1.57 -8.74
N PHE A 97 -0.35 -2.19 -9.90
CA PHE A 97 0.83 -2.05 -10.75
C PHE A 97 0.78 -0.79 -11.62
N ASP A 98 -0.40 -0.39 -12.10
CA ASP A 98 -0.57 0.91 -12.79
C ASP A 98 -0.32 2.06 -11.82
N THR A 99 -0.82 1.98 -10.58
CA THR A 99 -0.58 2.97 -9.52
C THR A 99 0.90 3.03 -9.15
N LEU A 100 1.58 1.88 -9.04
CA LEU A 100 3.03 1.84 -8.78
C LEU A 100 3.82 2.52 -9.88
N ALA A 101 3.55 2.19 -11.15
CA ALA A 101 4.20 2.82 -12.29
C ALA A 101 3.96 4.34 -12.31
N TRP A 102 2.74 4.75 -12.02
CA TRP A 102 2.38 6.17 -11.95
C TRP A 102 3.18 6.93 -10.89
N VAL A 103 3.24 6.42 -9.65
CA VAL A 103 3.95 7.12 -8.58
C VAL A 103 5.46 7.17 -8.82
N ILE A 104 6.04 6.11 -9.39
CA ILE A 104 7.47 6.11 -9.76
C ILE A 104 7.73 7.18 -10.83
N ASN A 105 6.96 7.19 -11.92
CA ASN A 105 7.09 8.19 -12.97
C ASN A 105 6.93 9.61 -12.43
N LEU A 106 5.95 9.86 -11.57
CA LEU A 106 5.73 11.15 -10.94
C LEU A 106 6.94 11.61 -10.13
N ARG A 107 7.46 10.77 -9.23
CA ARG A 107 8.64 11.11 -8.42
C ARG A 107 9.85 11.43 -9.28
N LEU A 108 10.15 10.61 -10.27
CA LEU A 108 11.27 10.83 -11.17
C LEU A 108 11.10 12.09 -12.01
N SER A 109 9.88 12.42 -12.44
CA SER A 109 9.60 13.68 -13.16
C SER A 109 9.89 14.92 -12.31
N LEU A 110 9.73 14.81 -10.99
CA LEU A 110 10.04 15.86 -10.01
C LEU A 110 11.51 15.84 -9.55
N ASN A 111 12.39 15.04 -10.17
CA ASN A 111 13.78 14.81 -9.76
C ASN A 111 13.92 14.23 -8.35
N LEU A 112 12.93 13.46 -7.89
CA LEU A 112 12.95 12.79 -6.61
C LEU A 112 13.31 11.32 -6.83
N ASN A 113 14.52 10.95 -6.46
CA ASN A 113 14.98 9.56 -6.56
C ASN A 113 14.17 8.64 -5.63
N ILE A 114 14.13 7.36 -5.99
CA ILE A 114 13.54 6.30 -5.17
C ILE A 114 14.66 5.33 -4.82
N PRO A 115 15.15 5.31 -3.58
CA PRO A 115 16.21 4.41 -3.16
C PRO A 115 15.78 2.94 -3.20
N LYS A 116 16.75 2.06 -3.43
CA LYS A 116 16.60 0.62 -3.22
C LYS A 116 15.98 0.33 -1.85
N GLY A 117 15.07 -0.63 -1.80
CA GLY A 117 14.39 -1.01 -0.56
C GLY A 117 13.24 -0.09 -0.16
N SER A 118 12.99 1.01 -0.91
CA SER A 118 11.80 1.85 -0.68
C SER A 118 10.53 1.01 -0.71
N LYS A 119 9.63 1.29 0.25
CA LYS A 119 8.31 0.65 0.33
C LYS A 119 7.29 1.60 -0.28
N ILE A 120 6.51 1.09 -1.24
CA ILE A 120 5.44 1.84 -1.90
C ILE A 120 4.13 1.11 -1.67
N ILE A 121 3.14 1.80 -1.09
CA ILE A 121 1.76 1.33 -0.98
C ILE A 121 0.94 1.90 -2.14
N THR A 122 -0.03 1.14 -2.63
CA THR A 122 -0.70 1.43 -3.91
C THR A 122 -2.21 1.52 -3.79
N GLY A 123 -2.69 2.04 -2.68
CA GLY A 123 -4.11 2.21 -2.42
C GLY A 123 -4.76 1.00 -1.76
N SER A 124 -5.99 1.18 -1.33
CA SER A 124 -6.78 0.19 -0.61
C SER A 124 -8.01 -0.22 -1.40
N VAL A 125 -8.36 -1.49 -1.35
CA VAL A 125 -9.64 -2.03 -1.86
C VAL A 125 -10.70 -2.13 -0.76
N ILE A 126 -10.32 -1.87 0.50
CA ILE A 126 -11.20 -1.92 1.67
C ILE A 126 -11.21 -0.55 2.33
N LYS A 127 -12.39 -0.10 2.76
CA LYS A 127 -12.58 1.22 3.37
C LYS A 127 -11.74 1.39 4.64
N THR A 128 -11.11 2.55 4.79
CA THR A 128 -10.42 2.96 6.02
C THR A 128 -11.37 2.95 7.22
N ARG A 129 -10.86 2.48 8.36
CA ARG A 129 -11.59 2.39 9.62
C ARG A 129 -10.73 2.92 10.76
N SER A 130 -11.38 3.50 11.76
CA SER A 130 -10.71 3.94 13.00
C SER A 130 -10.70 2.81 14.02
N PRO A 131 -9.53 2.28 14.39
CA PRO A 131 -9.43 1.21 15.36
C PRO A 131 -9.59 1.75 16.79
N LYS A 132 -9.97 0.83 17.71
CA LYS A 132 -10.08 1.11 19.14
C LYS A 132 -9.09 0.24 19.92
N LYS A 133 -8.75 0.67 21.13
CA LYS A 133 -7.97 -0.14 22.06
C LYS A 133 -8.63 -1.51 22.26
N GLY A 134 -7.83 -2.56 22.12
CA GLY A 134 -8.27 -3.96 22.22
C GLY A 134 -8.59 -4.63 20.88
N ASP A 135 -8.80 -3.86 19.81
CA ASP A 135 -9.08 -4.44 18.50
C ASP A 135 -7.95 -5.34 18.01
N VAL A 136 -8.35 -6.43 17.36
CA VAL A 136 -7.47 -7.33 16.63
C VAL A 136 -7.88 -7.31 15.17
N VAL A 137 -6.95 -6.90 14.31
CA VAL A 137 -7.20 -6.75 12.89
C VAL A 137 -6.20 -7.60 12.11
N THR A 138 -6.71 -8.40 11.17
CA THR A 138 -5.89 -9.24 10.30
C THR A 138 -6.27 -8.96 8.84
N TYR A 139 -5.28 -8.70 8.01
CA TYR A 139 -5.45 -8.53 6.57
C TYR A 139 -4.67 -9.60 5.82
N ASN A 140 -5.39 -10.38 5.03
CA ASN A 140 -4.85 -11.46 4.23
C ASN A 140 -4.92 -11.13 2.75
N VAL A 141 -3.84 -11.43 2.03
CA VAL A 141 -3.81 -11.45 0.57
C VAL A 141 -3.81 -12.92 0.14
N GLY A 142 -5.00 -13.45 -0.13
CA GLY A 142 -5.21 -14.88 -0.30
C GLY A 142 -4.64 -15.68 0.89
N ASN A 143 -3.97 -16.80 0.58
CA ASN A 143 -3.18 -17.58 1.56
C ASN A 143 -1.67 -17.25 1.47
N LEU A 144 -1.31 -16.11 0.88
CA LEU A 144 0.05 -15.81 0.46
C LEU A 144 0.77 -14.86 1.41
N SER A 145 0.06 -13.92 2.01
CA SER A 145 0.61 -12.94 2.95
C SER A 145 -0.44 -12.53 3.97
N GLU A 146 -0.02 -12.40 5.22
CA GLU A 146 -0.84 -11.94 6.33
C GLU A 146 -0.17 -10.78 7.04
N THR A 147 -0.96 -9.78 7.40
CA THR A 147 -0.58 -8.71 8.33
C THR A 147 -1.58 -8.70 9.47
N LYS A 148 -1.09 -8.88 10.71
CA LYS A 148 -1.93 -8.91 11.90
C LYS A 148 -1.46 -7.88 12.91
N ILE A 149 -2.38 -7.11 13.47
CA ILE A 149 -2.13 -6.11 14.50
C ILE A 149 -3.09 -6.29 15.67
N ARG A 150 -2.65 -5.85 16.84
CA ARG A 150 -3.49 -5.67 18.03
C ARG A 150 -3.28 -4.28 18.57
N LEU A 151 -4.36 -3.55 18.81
CA LEU A 151 -4.34 -2.20 19.39
C LEU A 151 -4.28 -2.33 20.93
N ILE A 152 -3.31 -1.70 21.55
CA ILE A 152 -3.06 -1.74 23.01
C ILE A 152 -3.32 -0.41 23.67
#